data_4d6119518a754fc4291bd03665bf2620
#
_entry.id   4d6119518a754fc4291bd03665bf2620
#
_cell.length_a   1.000
_cell.length_b   1.000
_cell.length_c   1.000
_cell.angle_alpha   90.00
_cell.angle_beta   90.00
_cell.angle_gamma   90.00
#
_symmetry.space_group_name_H-M   'P 1'
#
loop_
_entity.id
_entity.type
_entity.pdbx_description
1 polymer ?
#
loop_
_entity_poly.entity_id
_entity_poly.type
_entity_poly.pdbx_seq_one_letter_code
_entity_poly.pdbx_strand_id
1 'polypeptide(L)'
;LKPVRLFSTDLDGTVVGNDEATARFREFWGSLPEETRPLLVFNSGRLIDDQLELLDSVPLPRPDYIIGGVGTMLSRQDEPRLSQAYTSQLGAAFDADKIASVMKDVPGISLQPDRYQHGLKSSWYLHDADDDMLADIERRLNDNGVAARIVYSSARDLDVLPLAADKGAAIRWLCNHLGIGLDETVVAGDTGNDRAMFELTGVRGVVVANALEELKSFATGKHNMIIAPKEEADGVIMGLEHWISSVETPK
;
A
#
# COMPACT_ATOMS: atom_id res chain seq x y z
N LEU A 1 6.49 -3.21 23.96
CA LEU A 1 6.04 -3.53 22.61
C LEU A 1 6.89 -4.66 22.03
N LYS A 2 6.33 -5.47 21.10
CA LYS A 2 7.12 -6.48 20.39
C LYS A 2 8.12 -5.84 19.43
N PRO A 3 9.26 -6.51 19.12
CA PRO A 3 10.17 -6.06 18.08
C PRO A 3 9.48 -5.85 16.74
N VAL A 4 9.96 -4.89 15.95
CA VAL A 4 9.51 -4.71 14.57
C VAL A 4 10.20 -5.75 13.71
N ARG A 5 9.43 -6.64 13.08
CA ARG A 5 9.94 -7.69 12.19
C ARG A 5 9.61 -7.47 10.72
N LEU A 6 8.61 -6.63 10.44
CA LEU A 6 8.22 -6.27 9.09
C LEU A 6 7.88 -4.78 9.02
N PHE A 7 8.41 -4.10 8.03
CA PHE A 7 8.07 -2.73 7.69
C PHE A 7 7.51 -2.68 6.27
N SER A 8 6.25 -2.26 6.14
CA SER A 8 5.60 -2.06 4.85
C SER A 8 5.37 -0.58 4.60
N THR A 9 5.85 -0.06 3.48
CA THR A 9 5.68 1.34 3.12
C THR A 9 5.09 1.50 1.74
N ASP A 10 4.22 2.50 1.59
CA ASP A 10 3.92 3.04 0.28
C ASP A 10 5.16 3.73 -0.31
N LEU A 11 5.14 4.06 -1.60
CA LEU A 11 6.24 4.67 -2.33
C LEU A 11 5.98 6.15 -2.59
N ASP A 12 5.08 6.48 -3.51
CA ASP A 12 4.84 7.83 -3.99
C ASP A 12 4.21 8.70 -2.90
N GLY A 13 4.86 9.81 -2.55
CA GLY A 13 4.42 10.69 -1.45
C GLY A 13 4.77 10.17 -0.05
N THR A 14 5.34 8.95 0.07
CA THR A 14 5.70 8.35 1.36
C THR A 14 7.22 8.19 1.50
N VAL A 15 7.90 7.43 0.65
CA VAL A 15 9.38 7.31 0.64
C VAL A 15 10.00 7.84 -0.66
N VAL A 16 9.16 8.20 -1.63
CA VAL A 16 9.51 8.77 -2.93
C VAL A 16 8.77 10.09 -3.11
N GLY A 17 9.47 11.10 -3.61
CA GLY A 17 8.96 12.46 -3.86
C GLY A 17 10.09 13.49 -3.74
N ASN A 18 10.97 13.32 -2.76
CA ASN A 18 12.16 14.12 -2.56
C ASN A 18 13.40 13.24 -2.56
N ASP A 19 14.23 13.34 -3.59
CA ASP A 19 15.39 12.47 -3.82
C ASP A 19 16.41 12.51 -2.66
N GLU A 20 16.61 13.68 -2.02
CA GLU A 20 17.51 13.81 -0.89
C GLU A 20 16.95 13.10 0.35
N ALA A 21 15.64 13.20 0.61
CA ALA A 21 14.99 12.50 1.70
C ALA A 21 14.98 10.99 1.46
N THR A 22 14.74 10.55 0.21
CA THR A 22 14.82 9.15 -0.19
C THR A 22 16.23 8.59 -0.01
N ALA A 23 17.28 9.36 -0.34
CA ALA A 23 18.66 8.96 -0.10
C ALA A 23 18.95 8.79 1.40
N ARG A 24 18.47 9.71 2.25
CA ARG A 24 18.58 9.58 3.72
C ARG A 24 17.85 8.33 4.23
N PHE A 25 16.70 7.98 3.67
CA PHE A 25 16.01 6.73 4.03
C PHE A 25 16.84 5.51 3.68
N ARG A 26 17.48 5.47 2.52
CA ARG A 26 18.40 4.39 2.15
C ARG A 26 19.57 4.26 3.13
N GLU A 27 20.18 5.39 3.51
CA GLU A 27 21.29 5.42 4.48
C GLU A 27 20.82 4.94 5.86
N PHE A 28 19.70 5.46 6.34
CA PHE A 28 19.08 5.01 7.59
C PHE A 28 18.81 3.51 7.58
N TRP A 29 18.17 3.01 6.52
CA TRP A 29 17.88 1.58 6.39
C TRP A 29 19.15 0.72 6.41
N GLY A 30 20.19 1.16 5.71
CA GLY A 30 21.49 0.51 5.69
C GLY A 30 22.24 0.55 7.02
N SER A 31 21.94 1.53 7.90
CA SER A 31 22.56 1.67 9.21
C SER A 31 21.94 0.75 10.27
N LEU A 32 20.74 0.21 10.03
CA LEU A 32 20.10 -0.73 10.95
C LEU A 32 20.91 -2.04 11.04
N PRO A 33 21.15 -2.58 12.25
CA PRO A 33 21.87 -3.85 12.41
C PRO A 33 21.14 -4.98 11.67
N GLU A 34 21.87 -5.77 10.89
CA GLU A 34 21.31 -6.81 10.02
C GLU A 34 20.46 -7.83 10.80
N GLU A 35 20.89 -8.18 12.03
CA GLU A 35 20.21 -9.16 12.87
C GLU A 35 18.84 -8.72 13.39
N THR A 36 18.61 -7.40 13.46
CA THR A 36 17.37 -6.82 13.99
C THR A 36 16.61 -5.98 12.97
N ARG A 37 17.18 -5.83 11.76
CA ARG A 37 16.53 -5.10 10.68
C ARG A 37 15.23 -5.80 10.28
N PRO A 38 14.11 -5.07 10.25
CA PRO A 38 12.86 -5.65 9.75
C PRO A 38 12.95 -6.06 8.29
N LEU A 39 12.09 -6.98 7.85
CA LEU A 39 11.86 -7.19 6.42
C LEU A 39 11.23 -5.93 5.82
N LEU A 40 11.75 -5.47 4.68
CA LEU A 40 11.24 -4.33 3.94
C LEU A 40 10.24 -4.77 2.88
N VAL A 41 9.06 -4.20 2.90
CA VAL A 41 8.01 -4.44 1.91
C VAL A 41 7.61 -3.13 1.26
N PHE A 42 7.78 -3.02 -0.05
CA PHE A 42 7.13 -1.95 -0.81
C PHE A 42 5.71 -2.35 -1.14
N ASN A 43 4.75 -1.46 -0.92
CA ASN A 43 3.32 -1.74 -1.06
C ASN A 43 2.62 -0.56 -1.74
N SER A 44 2.59 -0.58 -3.06
CA SER A 44 2.23 0.58 -3.87
C SER A 44 1.06 0.31 -4.83
N GLY A 45 0.44 1.39 -5.30
CA GLY A 45 -0.46 1.37 -6.45
C GLY A 45 0.25 1.03 -7.77
N ARG A 46 1.56 1.26 -7.86
CA ARG A 46 2.39 0.88 -9.00
C ARG A 46 2.38 -0.63 -9.21
N LEU A 47 2.46 -1.07 -10.47
CA LEU A 47 2.70 -2.48 -10.79
C LEU A 47 4.12 -2.89 -10.38
N ILE A 48 4.39 -4.19 -10.27
CA ILE A 48 5.71 -4.68 -9.83
C ILE A 48 6.83 -4.21 -10.74
N ASP A 49 6.63 -4.28 -12.07
CA ASP A 49 7.64 -3.86 -13.05
C ASP A 49 7.97 -2.36 -12.92
N ASP A 50 6.95 -1.51 -12.72
CA ASP A 50 7.14 -0.07 -12.46
C ASP A 50 7.93 0.18 -11.15
N GLN A 51 7.73 -0.63 -10.12
CA GLN A 51 8.50 -0.53 -8.87
C GLN A 51 9.95 -0.97 -9.07
N LEU A 52 10.20 -1.99 -9.88
CA LEU A 52 11.55 -2.45 -10.22
C LEU A 52 12.31 -1.39 -11.05
N GLU A 53 11.65 -0.78 -12.05
CA GLU A 53 12.22 0.34 -12.81
C GLU A 53 12.54 1.55 -11.92
N LEU A 54 11.69 1.84 -10.94
CA LEU A 54 11.91 2.91 -9.97
C LEU A 54 13.19 2.68 -9.14
N LEU A 55 13.46 1.43 -8.74
CA LEU A 55 14.68 1.05 -7.99
C LEU A 55 15.98 1.31 -8.76
N ASP A 56 15.93 1.39 -10.08
CA ASP A 56 17.08 1.69 -10.91
C ASP A 56 17.34 3.20 -11.05
N SER A 57 16.34 4.04 -10.77
CA SER A 57 16.38 5.50 -10.96
C SER A 57 16.38 6.30 -9.65
N VAL A 58 15.88 5.73 -8.56
CA VAL A 58 15.73 6.40 -7.26
C VAL A 58 16.57 5.68 -6.21
N PRO A 59 17.25 6.41 -5.29
CA PRO A 59 18.14 5.83 -4.29
C PRO A 59 17.37 5.16 -3.14
N LEU A 60 16.54 4.16 -3.44
CA LEU A 60 15.83 3.34 -2.48
C LEU A 60 16.68 2.14 -2.01
N PRO A 61 16.49 1.63 -0.78
CA PRO A 61 16.97 0.30 -0.42
C PRO A 61 16.22 -0.76 -1.21
N ARG A 62 16.85 -1.91 -1.47
CA ARG A 62 16.14 -3.04 -2.12
C ARG A 62 15.18 -3.67 -1.12
N PRO A 63 13.89 -3.86 -1.47
CA PRO A 63 12.93 -4.50 -0.60
C PRO A 63 13.11 -6.03 -0.60
N ASP A 64 12.67 -6.69 0.49
CA ASP A 64 12.56 -8.14 0.58
C ASP A 64 11.35 -8.66 -0.19
N TYR A 65 10.25 -7.88 -0.19
CA TYR A 65 8.99 -8.18 -0.88
C TYR A 65 8.44 -6.94 -1.57
N ILE A 66 7.76 -7.16 -2.69
CA ILE A 66 7.05 -6.11 -3.43
C ILE A 66 5.58 -6.48 -3.53
N ILE A 67 4.71 -5.61 -3.04
CA ILE A 67 3.27 -5.64 -3.26
C ILE A 67 2.95 -4.53 -4.26
N GLY A 68 2.30 -4.88 -5.35
CA GLY A 68 1.94 -3.97 -6.43
C GLY A 68 0.45 -3.97 -6.72
N GLY A 69 0.04 -3.03 -7.57
CA GLY A 69 -1.33 -2.94 -8.06
C GLY A 69 -2.37 -2.81 -6.96
N VAL A 70 -2.10 -2.00 -5.94
CA VAL A 70 -2.98 -1.80 -4.77
C VAL A 70 -3.30 -3.13 -4.04
N GLY A 71 -2.31 -4.02 -3.93
CA GLY A 71 -2.48 -5.31 -3.26
C GLY A 71 -3.02 -6.43 -4.15
N THR A 72 -3.01 -6.29 -5.47
CA THR A 72 -3.38 -7.39 -6.40
C THR A 72 -2.21 -8.27 -6.79
N MET A 73 -0.98 -7.82 -6.54
CA MET A 73 0.26 -8.49 -6.90
C MET A 73 1.16 -8.61 -5.67
N LEU A 74 1.89 -9.71 -5.57
CA LEU A 74 2.92 -9.91 -4.55
C LEU A 74 4.07 -10.68 -5.16
N SER A 75 5.31 -10.23 -4.95
CA SER A 75 6.51 -10.82 -5.51
C SER A 75 7.67 -10.80 -4.52
N ARG A 76 8.53 -11.80 -4.68
CA ARG A 76 9.87 -11.85 -4.13
C ARG A 76 10.81 -12.40 -5.21
N GLN A 77 11.98 -11.80 -5.36
CA GLN A 77 12.90 -12.09 -6.47
C GLN A 77 13.24 -13.59 -6.58
N ASP A 78 13.43 -14.28 -5.46
CA ASP A 78 13.88 -15.67 -5.42
C ASP A 78 12.74 -16.70 -5.19
N GLU A 79 11.47 -16.24 -5.20
CA GLU A 79 10.33 -17.08 -4.85
C GLU A 79 9.13 -16.92 -5.83
N PRO A 80 9.26 -17.36 -7.09
CA PRO A 80 8.21 -17.18 -8.09
C PRO A 80 6.89 -17.88 -7.74
N ARG A 81 6.90 -18.93 -6.90
CA ARG A 81 5.69 -19.59 -6.42
C ARG A 81 4.86 -18.76 -5.45
N LEU A 82 5.49 -17.78 -4.78
CA LEU A 82 4.82 -16.87 -3.86
C LEU A 82 3.73 -16.08 -4.57
N SER A 83 4.06 -15.50 -5.73
CA SER A 83 3.12 -14.75 -6.55
C SER A 83 1.87 -15.57 -6.91
N GLN A 84 2.07 -16.81 -7.36
CA GLN A 84 0.97 -17.71 -7.71
C GLN A 84 0.12 -18.09 -6.48
N ALA A 85 0.77 -18.40 -5.36
CA ALA A 85 0.08 -18.74 -4.10
C ALA A 85 -0.78 -17.57 -3.61
N TYR A 86 -0.25 -16.35 -3.69
CA TYR A 86 -0.99 -15.14 -3.33
C TYR A 86 -2.17 -14.89 -4.28
N THR A 87 -1.92 -14.86 -5.59
CA THR A 87 -2.91 -14.53 -6.60
C THR A 87 -4.10 -15.50 -6.58
N SER A 88 -3.85 -16.79 -6.29
CA SER A 88 -4.91 -17.82 -6.23
C SER A 88 -5.98 -17.54 -5.15
N GLN A 89 -5.69 -16.72 -4.15
CA GLN A 89 -6.64 -16.35 -3.09
C GLN A 89 -7.52 -15.15 -3.44
N LEU A 90 -7.12 -14.35 -4.44
CA LEU A 90 -7.87 -13.16 -4.83
C LEU A 90 -9.15 -13.49 -5.60
N GLY A 91 -9.35 -14.76 -5.94
CA GLY A 91 -10.55 -15.27 -6.61
C GLY A 91 -10.46 -15.21 -8.14
N ALA A 92 -11.10 -16.18 -8.80
CA ALA A 92 -11.09 -16.34 -10.26
C ALA A 92 -12.09 -15.44 -11.00
N ALA A 93 -12.86 -14.60 -10.31
CA ALA A 93 -14.05 -13.94 -10.86
C ALA A 93 -13.83 -12.47 -11.28
N PHE A 94 -12.58 -12.02 -11.42
CA PHE A 94 -12.33 -10.66 -11.90
C PHE A 94 -12.42 -10.61 -13.43
N ASP A 95 -13.48 -9.97 -13.93
CA ASP A 95 -13.77 -9.83 -15.36
C ASP A 95 -13.53 -8.38 -15.80
N ALA A 96 -12.33 -8.10 -16.30
CA ALA A 96 -11.92 -6.75 -16.70
C ALA A 96 -12.80 -6.18 -17.83
N ASP A 97 -13.27 -7.00 -18.78
CA ASP A 97 -14.11 -6.55 -19.90
C ASP A 97 -15.50 -6.16 -19.39
N LYS A 98 -16.06 -6.93 -18.49
CA LYS A 98 -17.32 -6.62 -17.85
C LYS A 98 -17.22 -5.34 -17.01
N ILE A 99 -16.15 -5.18 -16.23
CA ILE A 99 -15.88 -3.96 -15.47
C ILE A 99 -15.79 -2.77 -16.42
N ALA A 100 -15.01 -2.85 -17.49
CA ALA A 100 -14.88 -1.78 -18.47
C ALA A 100 -16.24 -1.42 -19.11
N SER A 101 -17.09 -2.42 -19.36
CA SER A 101 -18.43 -2.19 -19.89
C SER A 101 -19.34 -1.42 -18.94
N VAL A 102 -19.22 -1.63 -17.61
CA VAL A 102 -19.98 -0.90 -16.60
C VAL A 102 -19.42 0.50 -16.38
N MET A 103 -18.09 0.60 -16.28
CA MET A 103 -17.40 1.83 -15.92
C MET A 103 -17.51 2.90 -17.00
N LYS A 104 -17.50 2.55 -18.28
CA LYS A 104 -17.61 3.52 -19.41
C LYS A 104 -18.84 4.42 -19.34
N ASP A 105 -19.89 3.98 -18.64
CA ASP A 105 -21.16 4.72 -18.51
C ASP A 105 -21.19 5.63 -17.25
N VAL A 106 -20.08 5.71 -16.51
CA VAL A 106 -19.92 6.62 -15.36
C VAL A 106 -19.53 8.01 -15.87
N PRO A 107 -20.28 9.07 -15.53
CA PRO A 107 -19.94 10.42 -15.99
C PRO A 107 -18.56 10.89 -15.50
N GLY A 108 -17.79 11.49 -16.39
CA GLY A 108 -16.48 12.06 -16.04
C GLY A 108 -15.33 11.06 -15.87
N ILE A 109 -15.60 9.76 -16.06
CA ILE A 109 -14.57 8.73 -15.95
C ILE A 109 -13.78 8.57 -17.26
N SER A 110 -12.51 8.21 -17.15
CA SER A 110 -11.69 7.79 -18.30
C SER A 110 -10.73 6.69 -17.91
N LEU A 111 -10.52 5.74 -18.82
CA LEU A 111 -9.60 4.61 -18.57
C LEU A 111 -8.15 5.13 -18.50
N GLN A 112 -7.41 4.66 -17.53
CA GLN A 112 -5.97 4.92 -17.46
C GLN A 112 -5.21 4.13 -18.56
N PRO A 113 -4.02 4.60 -18.99
CA PRO A 113 -3.18 3.88 -19.95
C PRO A 113 -2.89 2.42 -19.57
N ASP A 114 -2.66 1.58 -20.59
CA ASP A 114 -2.44 0.13 -20.44
C ASP A 114 -1.36 -0.23 -19.42
N ARG A 115 -0.33 0.61 -19.28
CA ARG A 115 0.74 0.40 -18.28
C ARG A 115 0.28 0.41 -16.83
N TYR A 116 -0.93 0.90 -16.54
CA TYR A 116 -1.53 0.89 -15.19
C TYR A 116 -2.56 -0.22 -15.02
N GLN A 117 -2.90 -0.93 -16.11
CA GLN A 117 -3.84 -2.03 -16.11
C GLN A 117 -3.14 -3.34 -15.77
N HIS A 118 -3.85 -4.24 -15.10
CA HIS A 118 -3.38 -5.60 -14.80
C HIS A 118 -4.57 -6.55 -14.81
N GLY A 119 -4.33 -7.85 -15.00
CA GLY A 119 -5.40 -8.87 -15.05
C GLY A 119 -6.33 -8.91 -13.84
N LEU A 120 -5.94 -8.34 -12.68
CA LEU A 120 -6.73 -8.21 -11.46
C LEU A 120 -6.90 -6.75 -11.02
N LYS A 121 -6.67 -5.79 -11.91
CA LYS A 121 -6.77 -4.36 -11.60
C LYS A 121 -7.25 -3.60 -12.83
N SER A 122 -8.34 -2.86 -12.70
CA SER A 122 -8.85 -1.95 -13.72
C SER A 122 -8.78 -0.51 -13.20
N SER A 123 -7.93 0.30 -13.82
CA SER A 123 -7.57 1.65 -13.34
C SER A 123 -8.20 2.74 -14.18
N TRP A 124 -8.77 3.73 -13.53
CA TRP A 124 -9.54 4.81 -14.13
C TRP A 124 -9.15 6.16 -13.56
N TYR A 125 -9.32 7.23 -14.33
CA TYR A 125 -9.31 8.59 -13.83
C TYR A 125 -10.74 9.04 -13.54
N LEU A 126 -10.97 9.55 -12.35
CA LEU A 126 -12.21 10.20 -11.92
C LEU A 126 -11.84 11.33 -10.98
N HIS A 127 -11.89 12.57 -11.46
CA HIS A 127 -11.45 13.72 -10.68
C HIS A 127 -12.52 14.15 -9.68
N ASP A 128 -12.08 14.49 -8.47
CA ASP A 128 -12.87 15.11 -7.40
C ASP A 128 -14.19 14.37 -7.10
N ALA A 129 -14.15 13.02 -7.11
CA ALA A 129 -15.31 12.21 -6.76
C ALA A 129 -15.65 12.34 -5.29
N ASP A 130 -16.91 12.59 -4.99
CA ASP A 130 -17.47 12.53 -3.64
C ASP A 130 -17.94 11.11 -3.25
N ASP A 131 -18.32 10.95 -1.99
CA ASP A 131 -18.76 9.66 -1.45
C ASP A 131 -20.02 9.13 -2.16
N ASP A 132 -20.92 10.02 -2.60
CA ASP A 132 -22.15 9.62 -3.31
C ASP A 132 -21.82 9.08 -4.70
N MET A 133 -20.88 9.68 -5.41
CA MET A 133 -20.38 9.16 -6.70
C MET A 133 -19.70 7.80 -6.55
N LEU A 134 -18.87 7.64 -5.53
CA LEU A 134 -18.19 6.37 -5.26
C LEU A 134 -19.20 5.27 -4.90
N ALA A 135 -20.18 5.57 -4.06
CA ALA A 135 -21.25 4.64 -3.71
C ALA A 135 -22.13 4.27 -4.93
N ASP A 136 -22.38 5.22 -5.87
CA ASP A 136 -23.09 4.92 -7.13
C ASP A 136 -22.30 3.96 -8.02
N ILE A 137 -20.99 4.13 -8.11
CA ILE A 137 -20.13 3.22 -8.87
C ILE A 137 -20.15 1.81 -8.27
N GLU A 138 -20.01 1.67 -6.95
CA GLU A 138 -20.09 0.37 -6.28
C GLU A 138 -21.44 -0.30 -6.53
N ARG A 139 -22.54 0.45 -6.43
CA ARG A 139 -23.88 -0.05 -6.73
C ARG A 139 -23.99 -0.52 -8.18
N ARG A 140 -23.51 0.25 -9.15
CA ARG A 140 -23.52 -0.13 -10.59
C ARG A 140 -22.75 -1.41 -10.85
N LEU A 141 -21.57 -1.58 -10.25
CA LEU A 141 -20.80 -2.83 -10.35
C LEU A 141 -21.60 -4.00 -9.79
N ASN A 142 -22.17 -3.86 -8.60
CA ASN A 142 -22.98 -4.89 -7.94
C ASN A 142 -24.24 -5.25 -8.75
N ASP A 143 -24.99 -4.26 -9.25
CA ASP A 143 -26.22 -4.45 -10.04
C ASP A 143 -25.94 -5.20 -11.35
N ASN A 144 -24.72 -5.05 -11.89
CA ASN A 144 -24.25 -5.80 -13.05
C ASN A 144 -23.59 -7.15 -12.69
N GLY A 145 -23.65 -7.58 -11.43
CA GLY A 145 -23.09 -8.84 -10.96
C GLY A 145 -21.54 -8.88 -11.05
N VAL A 146 -20.91 -7.74 -10.83
CA VAL A 146 -19.46 -7.62 -10.70
C VAL A 146 -19.11 -7.60 -9.22
N ALA A 147 -18.51 -8.68 -8.73
CA ALA A 147 -18.01 -8.79 -7.36
C ALA A 147 -16.63 -8.13 -7.26
N ALA A 148 -16.61 -6.81 -7.12
CA ALA A 148 -15.39 -6.01 -7.03
C ALA A 148 -15.50 -4.94 -5.93
N ARG A 149 -14.36 -4.43 -5.50
CA ARG A 149 -14.27 -3.23 -4.67
C ARG A 149 -13.63 -2.10 -5.47
N ILE A 150 -13.89 -0.88 -5.06
CA ILE A 150 -13.17 0.27 -5.56
C ILE A 150 -12.20 0.81 -4.50
N VAL A 151 -11.10 1.35 -4.97
CA VAL A 151 -10.13 2.12 -4.15
C VAL A 151 -9.93 3.45 -4.85
N TYR A 152 -10.24 4.53 -4.14
CA TYR A 152 -10.08 5.88 -4.64
C TYR A 152 -8.95 6.59 -3.91
N SER A 153 -8.08 7.27 -4.64
CA SER A 153 -6.93 7.95 -4.07
C SER A 153 -6.57 9.22 -4.85
N SER A 154 -5.87 10.12 -4.17
CA SER A 154 -5.33 11.37 -4.74
C SER A 154 -6.38 12.25 -5.43
N ALA A 155 -7.66 12.18 -5.03
CA ALA A 155 -8.79 12.86 -5.63
C ALA A 155 -8.90 12.69 -7.18
N ARG A 156 -8.33 11.60 -7.72
CA ARG A 156 -8.20 11.36 -9.15
C ARG A 156 -8.19 9.90 -9.57
N ASP A 157 -7.51 9.04 -8.83
CA ASP A 157 -7.24 7.67 -9.26
C ASP A 157 -8.27 6.72 -8.63
N LEU A 158 -8.99 6.00 -9.49
CA LEU A 158 -9.98 5.00 -9.08
C LEU A 158 -9.59 3.64 -9.64
N ASP A 159 -9.32 2.70 -8.74
CA ASP A 159 -8.99 1.33 -9.07
C ASP A 159 -10.16 0.40 -8.72
N VAL A 160 -10.54 -0.46 -9.67
CA VAL A 160 -11.49 -1.56 -9.45
C VAL A 160 -10.68 -2.84 -9.27
N LEU A 161 -10.88 -3.50 -8.14
CA LEU A 161 -10.07 -4.64 -7.68
C LEU A 161 -10.96 -5.81 -7.28
N PRO A 162 -10.44 -7.06 -7.22
CA PRO A 162 -11.13 -8.15 -6.55
C PRO A 162 -11.52 -7.77 -5.11
N LEU A 163 -12.65 -8.24 -4.61
CA LEU A 163 -13.13 -7.94 -3.24
C LEU A 163 -12.09 -8.27 -2.15
N ALA A 164 -11.28 -9.29 -2.38
CA ALA A 164 -10.25 -9.74 -1.44
C ALA A 164 -8.94 -8.94 -1.52
N ALA A 165 -8.80 -8.02 -2.50
CA ALA A 165 -7.56 -7.29 -2.74
C ALA A 165 -7.60 -5.88 -2.15
N ASP A 166 -6.63 -5.55 -1.34
CA ASP A 166 -6.19 -4.20 -0.95
C ASP A 166 -4.80 -4.29 -0.33
N LYS A 167 -4.15 -3.15 -0.10
CA LYS A 167 -2.81 -3.08 0.49
C LYS A 167 -2.74 -3.78 1.87
N GLY A 168 -3.80 -3.67 2.69
CA GLY A 168 -3.87 -4.29 4.01
C GLY A 168 -4.07 -5.81 3.93
N ALA A 169 -4.95 -6.28 3.04
CA ALA A 169 -5.16 -7.71 2.81
C ALA A 169 -3.87 -8.41 2.36
N ALA A 170 -3.09 -7.76 1.49
CA ALA A 170 -1.81 -8.27 1.02
C ALA A 170 -0.79 -8.39 2.17
N ILE A 171 -0.67 -7.37 3.04
CA ILE A 171 0.18 -7.43 4.23
C ILE A 171 -0.26 -8.52 5.19
N ARG A 172 -1.56 -8.62 5.47
CA ARG A 172 -2.09 -9.68 6.35
C ARG A 172 -1.73 -11.06 5.82
N TRP A 173 -1.89 -11.28 4.52
CA TRP A 173 -1.53 -12.56 3.91
C TRP A 173 -0.03 -12.84 4.04
N LEU A 174 0.81 -11.84 3.71
CA LEU A 174 2.27 -11.97 3.80
C LEU A 174 2.72 -12.25 5.24
N CYS A 175 2.19 -11.52 6.21
CA CYS A 175 2.47 -11.76 7.63
C CYS A 175 2.11 -13.18 8.06
N ASN A 176 0.94 -13.69 7.65
CA ASN A 176 0.52 -15.06 7.91
C ASN A 176 1.46 -16.08 7.27
N HIS A 177 1.86 -15.84 6.02
CA HIS A 177 2.79 -16.71 5.28
C HIS A 177 4.16 -16.79 5.96
N LEU A 178 4.65 -15.67 6.51
CA LEU A 178 5.95 -15.56 7.18
C LEU A 178 5.93 -15.92 8.66
N GLY A 179 4.75 -16.14 9.27
CA GLY A 179 4.62 -16.33 10.71
C GLY A 179 5.03 -15.08 11.51
N ILE A 180 4.73 -13.89 10.97
CA ILE A 180 4.96 -12.59 11.62
C ILE A 180 3.63 -12.06 12.14
N GLY A 181 3.60 -11.61 13.38
CA GLY A 181 2.42 -11.00 13.97
C GLY A 181 2.15 -9.60 13.40
N LEU A 182 0.88 -9.22 13.28
CA LEU A 182 0.54 -7.84 12.91
C LEU A 182 1.02 -6.83 13.95
N ASP A 183 1.15 -7.23 15.21
CA ASP A 183 1.75 -6.44 16.30
C ASP A 183 3.30 -6.35 16.25
N GLU A 184 3.93 -7.08 15.32
CA GLU A 184 5.35 -7.00 14.97
C GLU A 184 5.56 -6.24 13.64
N THR A 185 4.49 -5.63 13.10
CA THR A 185 4.48 -4.97 11.80
C THR A 185 4.28 -3.45 11.96
N VAL A 186 5.06 -2.68 11.23
CA VAL A 186 4.89 -1.24 11.04
C VAL A 186 4.49 -0.96 9.60
N VAL A 187 3.55 -0.05 9.39
CA VAL A 187 3.11 0.40 8.07
C VAL A 187 3.29 1.90 7.92
N ALA A 188 3.58 2.38 6.71
CA ALA A 188 3.68 3.80 6.40
C ALA A 188 2.94 4.14 5.10
N GLY A 189 2.31 5.33 5.05
CA GLY A 189 1.55 5.77 3.90
C GLY A 189 1.10 7.23 4.03
N ASP A 190 0.48 7.75 2.95
CA ASP A 190 0.06 9.13 2.82
C ASP A 190 -1.35 9.34 2.24
N THR A 191 -1.94 8.34 1.56
CA THR A 191 -3.22 8.50 0.85
C THR A 191 -4.30 7.49 1.26
N GLY A 192 -5.51 7.64 0.71
CA GLY A 192 -6.66 6.78 1.01
C GLY A 192 -6.44 5.31 0.66
N ASN A 193 -5.62 4.99 -0.35
CA ASN A 193 -5.33 3.59 -0.71
C ASN A 193 -4.47 2.87 0.35
N ASP A 194 -3.82 3.61 1.26
CA ASP A 194 -3.03 3.07 2.36
C ASP A 194 -3.88 2.73 3.59
N ARG A 195 -5.06 3.33 3.69
CA ARG A 195 -5.93 3.21 4.87
C ARG A 195 -6.14 1.76 5.31
N ALA A 196 -6.32 0.85 4.36
CA ALA A 196 -6.50 -0.57 4.66
C ALA A 196 -5.32 -1.20 5.42
N MET A 197 -4.08 -0.69 5.25
CA MET A 197 -2.93 -1.14 6.04
C MET A 197 -3.04 -0.69 7.50
N PHE A 198 -3.47 0.55 7.72
CA PHE A 198 -3.62 1.15 9.06
C PHE A 198 -4.83 0.59 9.83
N GLU A 199 -5.81 0.01 9.14
CA GLU A 199 -6.99 -0.63 9.75
C GLU A 199 -6.71 -2.05 10.26
N LEU A 200 -5.57 -2.63 9.94
CA LEU A 200 -5.18 -3.95 10.45
C LEU A 200 -5.00 -3.91 11.97
N THR A 201 -5.77 -4.73 12.68
CA THR A 201 -5.69 -4.80 14.14
C THR A 201 -4.31 -5.28 14.58
N GLY A 202 -3.65 -4.46 15.39
CA GLY A 202 -2.32 -4.76 15.96
C GLY A 202 -1.18 -4.03 15.29
N VAL A 203 -1.29 -3.61 14.03
CA VAL A 203 -0.21 -2.88 13.35
C VAL A 203 0.11 -1.54 14.02
N ARG A 204 1.34 -1.11 13.88
CA ARG A 204 1.80 0.24 14.21
C ARG A 204 1.94 1.04 12.93
N GLY A 205 1.53 2.29 12.95
CA GLY A 205 1.48 3.12 11.75
C GLY A 205 2.33 4.37 11.82
N VAL A 206 2.82 4.79 10.66
CA VAL A 206 3.48 6.08 10.42
C VAL A 206 2.75 6.80 9.30
N VAL A 207 2.07 7.89 9.62
CA VAL A 207 1.43 8.79 8.66
C VAL A 207 2.36 9.99 8.48
N VAL A 208 2.80 10.26 7.26
CA VAL A 208 3.75 11.35 6.97
C VAL A 208 3.06 12.72 6.99
N ALA A 209 3.82 13.82 7.18
CA ALA A 209 3.23 15.16 7.33
C ALA A 209 2.47 15.64 6.08
N ASN A 210 2.89 15.22 4.88
CA ASN A 210 2.22 15.53 3.63
C ASN A 210 1.02 14.63 3.31
N ALA A 211 0.68 13.68 4.19
CA ALA A 211 -0.47 12.80 3.98
C ALA A 211 -1.78 13.58 3.85
N LEU A 212 -2.74 12.99 3.14
CA LEU A 212 -4.07 13.55 3.01
C LEU A 212 -4.77 13.63 4.37
N GLU A 213 -5.58 14.68 4.55
CA GLU A 213 -6.26 14.98 5.81
C GLU A 213 -7.15 13.85 6.31
N GLU A 214 -7.74 13.09 5.40
CA GLU A 214 -8.52 11.90 5.72
C GLU A 214 -7.70 10.86 6.50
N LEU A 215 -6.49 10.56 6.04
CA LEU A 215 -5.61 9.59 6.70
C LEU A 215 -5.07 10.12 8.04
N LYS A 216 -4.74 11.41 8.11
CA LYS A 216 -4.35 12.07 9.37
C LYS A 216 -5.47 12.04 10.40
N SER A 217 -6.70 12.37 9.99
CA SER A 217 -7.88 12.31 10.85
C SER A 217 -8.12 10.90 11.35
N PHE A 218 -7.97 9.90 10.50
CA PHE A 218 -8.06 8.48 10.90
C PHE A 218 -7.02 8.10 11.95
N ALA A 219 -5.78 8.58 11.82
CA ALA A 219 -4.67 8.25 12.73
C ALA A 219 -4.74 9.02 14.07
N THR A 220 -5.38 10.19 14.08
CA THR A 220 -5.42 11.08 15.23
C THR A 220 -6.03 10.39 16.46
N GLY A 221 -5.32 10.47 17.58
CA GLY A 221 -5.75 9.92 18.87
C GLY A 221 -5.56 8.41 19.02
N LYS A 222 -5.04 7.71 18.02
CA LYS A 222 -4.73 6.28 18.12
C LYS A 222 -3.31 6.08 18.67
N HIS A 223 -3.18 5.30 19.73
CA HIS A 223 -1.91 5.06 20.43
C HIS A 223 -0.89 4.25 19.62
N ASN A 224 -1.36 3.51 18.61
CA ASN A 224 -0.55 2.71 17.70
C ASN A 224 -0.26 3.43 16.36
N MET A 225 -0.55 4.71 16.25
CA MET A 225 -0.32 5.53 15.05
C MET A 225 0.51 6.77 15.42
N ILE A 226 1.43 7.14 14.53
CA ILE A 226 2.21 8.38 14.62
C ILE A 226 1.91 9.20 13.38
N ILE A 227 1.56 10.46 13.58
CA ILE A 227 1.60 11.46 12.52
C ILE A 227 2.97 12.12 12.64
N ALA A 228 3.85 11.81 11.69
CA ALA A 228 5.21 12.33 11.67
C ALA A 228 5.20 13.84 11.41
N PRO A 229 6.08 14.62 12.05
CA PRO A 229 6.16 16.07 11.83
C PRO A 229 6.89 16.46 10.55
N LYS A 230 7.48 15.49 9.84
CA LYS A 230 8.16 15.67 8.55
C LYS A 230 7.44 14.96 7.43
N GLU A 231 7.66 15.47 6.23
CA GLU A 231 7.09 14.94 5.00
C GLU A 231 7.89 13.74 4.49
N GLU A 232 7.23 12.90 3.71
CA GLU A 232 7.82 11.82 2.92
C GLU A 232 8.81 10.95 3.71
N ALA A 233 9.92 10.59 3.07
CA ALA A 233 10.94 9.68 3.63
C ALA A 233 11.50 10.15 4.99
N ASP A 234 11.66 11.46 5.22
CA ASP A 234 12.09 11.99 6.51
C ASP A 234 11.06 11.72 7.62
N GLY A 235 9.77 11.80 7.29
CA GLY A 235 8.68 11.43 8.19
C GLY A 235 8.68 9.94 8.51
N VAL A 236 8.91 9.12 7.49
CA VAL A 236 9.02 7.67 7.65
C VAL A 236 10.19 7.29 8.56
N ILE A 237 11.38 7.89 8.36
CA ILE A 237 12.55 7.66 9.22
C ILE A 237 12.19 7.93 10.68
N MET A 238 11.64 9.11 10.98
CA MET A 238 11.29 9.49 12.36
C MET A 238 10.28 8.55 13.01
N GLY A 239 9.24 8.16 12.27
CA GLY A 239 8.22 7.25 12.77
C GLY A 239 8.75 5.84 12.99
N LEU A 240 9.59 5.35 12.09
CA LEU A 240 10.19 4.01 12.22
C LEU A 240 11.21 3.96 13.36
N GLU A 241 12.06 4.99 13.52
CA GLU A 241 12.95 5.11 14.68
C GLU A 241 12.19 5.06 16.01
N HIS A 242 11.06 5.80 16.09
CA HIS A 242 10.22 5.74 17.29
C HIS A 242 9.75 4.32 17.60
N TRP A 243 9.24 3.60 16.60
CA TRP A 243 8.71 2.25 16.81
C TRP A 243 9.79 1.22 17.11
N ILE A 244 10.98 1.34 16.51
CA ILE A 244 12.12 0.46 16.81
C ILE A 244 12.64 0.73 18.22
N SER A 245 12.77 2.00 18.62
CA SER A 245 13.28 2.39 19.94
C SER A 245 12.30 2.12 21.07
N SER A 246 11.00 2.02 20.78
CA SER A 246 9.94 1.76 21.76
C SER A 246 9.87 0.29 22.20
N VAL A 247 10.71 -0.58 21.66
CA VAL A 247 10.82 -1.98 22.08
C VAL A 247 11.55 -2.01 23.41
N GLU A 248 10.86 -2.41 24.49
CA GLU A 248 11.51 -2.65 25.77
C GLU A 248 12.54 -3.78 25.63
N THR A 249 13.81 -3.44 25.86
CA THR A 249 14.83 -4.47 26.03
C THR A 249 14.45 -5.30 27.29
N PRO A 250 14.27 -6.60 27.19
CA PRO A 250 14.05 -7.43 28.39
C PRO A 250 15.21 -7.20 29.36
N LYS A 251 14.89 -6.82 30.60
CA LYS A 251 15.87 -6.68 31.69
C LYS A 251 16.41 -8.05 32.09
#